data_7aab1feab41b6944ce57c1e33c3ada8c
#
_entry.id   7aab1feab41b6944ce57c1e33c3ada8c
#
_cell.length_a   1.000
_cell.length_b   1.000
_cell.length_c   1.000
_cell.angle_alpha   90.00
_cell.angle_beta   90.00
_cell.angle_gamma   90.00
#
_symmetry.space_group_name_H-M   'P 1'
#
loop_
_entity.id
_entity.type
_entity.pdbx_description
1 polymer ?
#
loop_
_entity_poly.entity_id
_entity_poly.type
_entity_poly.pdbx_seq_one_letter_code
_entity_poly.pdbx_strand_id
1 'polypeptide(L)'
;MTIVETITAWYSAHMNYASITALMTIESSFIPFPSEVVIPPAVYVAASPESALCVTGNYPLDVGLIVLFGTIGAMLGAMINYGLSVWLGRIIIYKFADSRLGHLCLLSSEKVQKAEAYFNDHGKISTFVGRLIPGIRQLISIPAGLAKMNFGQFLLYTFLGAFIWNSILALLGYVAHGQADLINRYSHELSIAILALLAIVIVWFVAKKIIKSLRKRN
;
A
#
# COMPACT_ATOMS: atom_id res chain seq x y z
N MET A 1 -22.33 2.10 -8.94
CA MET A 1 -20.88 2.35 -9.12
C MET A 1 -20.25 2.52 -7.75
N THR A 2 -19.28 1.71 -7.41
CA THR A 2 -18.53 1.86 -6.15
C THR A 2 -17.54 3.03 -6.28
N ILE A 3 -17.10 3.60 -5.14
CA ILE A 3 -16.10 4.68 -5.12
C ILE A 3 -14.82 4.24 -5.88
N VAL A 4 -14.41 2.99 -5.73
CA VAL A 4 -13.25 2.42 -6.43
C VAL A 4 -13.45 2.41 -7.95
N GLU A 5 -14.62 1.96 -8.44
CA GLU A 5 -14.96 1.98 -9.88
C GLU A 5 -14.92 3.39 -10.47
N THR A 6 -15.44 4.37 -9.73
CA THR A 6 -15.44 5.78 -10.16
C THR A 6 -14.02 6.33 -10.26
N ILE A 7 -13.16 6.05 -9.25
CA ILE A 7 -11.75 6.49 -9.24
C ILE A 7 -10.98 5.79 -10.37
N THR A 8 -11.20 4.50 -10.58
CA THR A 8 -10.52 3.74 -11.64
C THR A 8 -10.90 4.26 -13.03
N ALA A 9 -12.19 4.52 -13.28
CA ALA A 9 -12.64 5.08 -14.55
C ALA A 9 -12.07 6.49 -14.78
N TRP A 10 -12.07 7.34 -13.76
CA TRP A 10 -11.45 8.67 -13.84
C TRP A 10 -9.95 8.57 -14.12
N TYR A 11 -9.25 7.68 -13.41
CA TYR A 11 -7.82 7.48 -13.58
C TYR A 11 -7.49 7.00 -15.00
N SER A 12 -8.23 6.03 -15.53
CA SER A 12 -8.04 5.55 -16.91
C SER A 12 -8.15 6.65 -17.96
N ALA A 13 -9.00 7.65 -17.71
CA ALA A 13 -9.18 8.80 -18.60
C ALA A 13 -8.11 9.90 -18.42
N HIS A 14 -7.41 9.94 -17.26
CA HIS A 14 -6.52 11.04 -16.87
C HIS A 14 -5.14 10.53 -16.41
N MET A 15 -4.65 9.43 -16.97
CA MET A 15 -3.34 8.87 -16.61
C MET A 15 -2.21 9.81 -16.97
N ASN A 16 -1.52 10.33 -15.97
CA ASN A 16 -0.30 11.11 -16.08
C ASN A 16 0.49 11.04 -14.76
N TYR A 17 1.70 11.56 -14.73
CA TYR A 17 2.55 11.51 -13.53
C TYR A 17 1.95 12.21 -12.31
N ALA A 18 1.18 13.30 -12.51
CA ALA A 18 0.51 13.98 -11.41
C ALA A 18 -0.62 13.13 -10.82
N SER A 19 -1.45 12.47 -11.65
CA SER A 19 -2.51 11.57 -11.17
C SER A 19 -1.93 10.33 -10.47
N ILE A 20 -0.82 9.76 -10.96
CA ILE A 20 -0.09 8.69 -10.28
C ILE A 20 0.35 9.15 -8.89
N THR A 21 1.03 10.31 -8.81
CA THR A 21 1.50 10.84 -7.53
C THR A 21 0.36 11.12 -6.57
N ALA A 22 -0.73 11.73 -7.04
CA ALA A 22 -1.91 12.03 -6.22
C ALA A 22 -2.57 10.76 -5.67
N LEU A 23 -2.82 9.76 -6.53
CA LEU A 23 -3.43 8.49 -6.11
C LEU A 23 -2.54 7.69 -5.16
N MET A 24 -1.23 7.66 -5.40
CA MET A 24 -0.27 7.01 -4.51
C MET A 24 -0.13 7.76 -3.17
N THR A 25 -0.35 9.08 -3.15
CA THR A 25 -0.42 9.87 -1.91
C THR A 25 -1.66 9.49 -1.10
N ILE A 26 -2.82 9.37 -1.77
CA ILE A 26 -4.08 8.94 -1.16
C ILE A 26 -3.94 7.50 -0.64
N GLU A 27 -3.38 6.59 -1.45
CA GLU A 27 -3.15 5.19 -1.09
C GLU A 27 -2.30 5.05 0.17
N SER A 28 -1.21 5.79 0.25
CA SER A 28 -0.30 5.75 1.39
C SER A 28 -0.77 6.58 2.59
N SER A 29 -1.92 7.24 2.49
CA SER A 29 -2.58 7.95 3.59
C SER A 29 -3.60 7.05 4.31
N PHE A 30 -4.62 7.62 4.93
CA PHE A 30 -5.65 6.87 5.68
C PHE A 30 -6.65 6.11 4.81
N ILE A 31 -6.72 6.40 3.51
CA ILE A 31 -7.72 5.82 2.62
C ILE A 31 -7.15 4.51 2.05
N PRO A 32 -7.74 3.35 2.35
CA PRO A 32 -7.28 2.08 1.79
C PRO A 32 -7.61 2.04 0.29
N PHE A 33 -6.64 2.37 -0.52
CA PHE A 33 -6.72 2.29 -1.98
C PHE A 33 -5.59 1.38 -2.48
N PRO A 34 -5.86 0.37 -3.33
CA PRO A 34 -4.82 -0.57 -3.75
C PRO A 34 -3.92 0.05 -4.82
N SER A 35 -2.61 0.09 -4.59
CA SER A 35 -1.61 0.56 -5.57
C SER A 35 -1.54 -0.33 -6.82
N GLU A 36 -2.05 -1.54 -6.72
CA GLU A 36 -2.18 -2.51 -7.80
C GLU A 36 -3.09 -2.00 -8.94
N VAL A 37 -3.99 -1.06 -8.62
CA VAL A 37 -4.87 -0.40 -9.60
C VAL A 37 -4.22 0.84 -10.23
N VAL A 38 -3.09 1.30 -9.67
CA VAL A 38 -2.41 2.53 -10.13
C VAL A 38 -1.19 2.22 -10.99
N ILE A 39 -0.21 1.51 -10.43
CA ILE A 39 1.09 1.33 -11.07
C ILE A 39 1.04 0.39 -12.30
N PRO A 40 0.50 -0.85 -12.22
CA PRO A 40 0.51 -1.75 -13.38
C PRO A 40 -0.25 -1.21 -14.60
N PRO A 41 -1.46 -0.60 -14.46
CA PRO A 41 -2.14 0.01 -15.61
C PRO A 41 -1.36 1.19 -16.21
N ALA A 42 -0.72 2.03 -15.38
CA ALA A 42 0.10 3.13 -15.86
C ALA A 42 1.28 2.63 -16.71
N VAL A 43 1.97 1.58 -16.25
CA VAL A 43 3.06 0.95 -16.98
C VAL A 43 2.56 0.35 -18.30
N TYR A 44 1.41 -0.31 -18.30
CA TYR A 44 0.81 -0.88 -19.51
C TYR A 44 0.51 0.21 -20.55
N VAL A 45 -0.10 1.33 -20.13
CA VAL A 45 -0.48 2.44 -21.01
C VAL A 45 0.74 3.24 -21.51
N ALA A 46 1.81 3.31 -20.72
CA ALA A 46 3.05 4.00 -21.10
C ALA A 46 3.76 3.40 -22.35
N ALA A 47 3.42 2.17 -22.69
CA ALA A 47 3.93 1.54 -23.91
C ALA A 47 3.35 2.14 -25.22
N SER A 48 2.21 2.85 -25.12
CA SER A 48 1.59 3.49 -26.27
C SER A 48 2.22 4.87 -26.53
N PRO A 49 2.70 5.16 -27.75
CA PRO A 49 3.34 6.45 -28.08
C PRO A 49 2.44 7.67 -27.85
N GLU A 50 1.12 7.49 -27.90
CA GLU A 50 0.12 8.54 -27.70
C GLU A 50 -0.17 8.82 -26.22
N SER A 51 0.42 8.02 -25.31
CA SER A 51 0.21 8.16 -23.88
C SER A 51 0.92 9.38 -23.30
N ALA A 52 0.26 10.12 -22.41
CA ALA A 52 0.88 11.18 -21.62
C ALA A 52 2.02 10.68 -20.69
N LEU A 53 2.18 9.37 -20.54
CA LEU A 53 3.25 8.70 -19.78
C LEU A 53 4.45 8.32 -20.63
N CYS A 54 4.32 8.37 -21.98
CA CYS A 54 5.43 8.17 -22.94
C CYS A 54 6.14 9.50 -23.21
N VAL A 55 6.96 9.95 -22.26
CA VAL A 55 7.63 11.26 -22.32
C VAL A 55 9.01 11.17 -22.94
N THR A 56 9.74 10.09 -22.65
CA THR A 56 11.13 9.93 -23.12
C THR A 56 11.23 9.21 -24.47
N GLY A 57 10.15 8.60 -24.94
CA GLY A 57 10.16 7.71 -26.10
C GLY A 57 10.92 6.40 -25.86
N ASN A 58 11.37 6.17 -24.62
CA ASN A 58 12.06 4.95 -24.20
C ASN A 58 11.24 4.27 -23.09
N TYR A 59 10.54 3.20 -23.44
CA TYR A 59 9.60 2.54 -22.53
C TYR A 59 10.22 2.15 -21.16
N PRO A 60 11.42 1.55 -21.05
CA PRO A 60 12.05 1.29 -19.75
C PRO A 60 12.31 2.55 -18.92
N LEU A 61 12.65 3.68 -19.54
CA LEU A 61 12.83 4.94 -18.82
C LEU A 61 11.50 5.51 -18.33
N ASP A 62 10.45 5.45 -19.15
CA ASP A 62 9.10 5.89 -18.76
C ASP A 62 8.55 5.05 -17.63
N VAL A 63 8.80 3.72 -17.61
CA VAL A 63 8.49 2.84 -16.48
C VAL A 63 9.26 3.27 -15.23
N GLY A 64 10.53 3.61 -15.36
CA GLY A 64 11.35 4.15 -14.25
C GLY A 64 10.77 5.43 -13.67
N LEU A 65 10.27 6.33 -14.52
CA LEU A 65 9.59 7.56 -14.08
C LEU A 65 8.28 7.25 -13.34
N ILE A 66 7.48 6.29 -13.82
CA ILE A 66 6.25 5.85 -13.15
C ILE A 66 6.57 5.36 -11.73
N VAL A 67 7.60 4.52 -11.58
CA VAL A 67 8.07 4.04 -10.27
C VAL A 67 8.50 5.19 -9.38
N LEU A 68 9.25 6.15 -9.93
CA LEU A 68 9.73 7.31 -9.18
C LEU A 68 8.57 8.19 -8.70
N PHE A 69 7.66 8.60 -9.58
CA PHE A 69 6.50 9.43 -9.22
C PHE A 69 5.53 8.70 -8.29
N GLY A 70 5.34 7.40 -8.48
CA GLY A 70 4.58 6.56 -7.54
C GLY A 70 5.23 6.51 -6.16
N THR A 71 6.55 6.42 -6.09
CA THR A 71 7.30 6.43 -4.82
C THR A 71 7.25 7.79 -4.13
N ILE A 72 7.34 8.90 -4.88
CA ILE A 72 7.16 10.24 -4.36
C ILE A 72 5.76 10.38 -3.75
N GLY A 73 4.72 9.93 -4.46
CA GLY A 73 3.35 9.91 -3.93
C GLY A 73 3.23 9.13 -2.63
N ALA A 74 3.77 7.91 -2.60
CA ALA A 74 3.77 7.08 -1.40
C ALA A 74 4.51 7.75 -0.21
N MET A 75 5.59 8.47 -0.48
CA MET A 75 6.31 9.24 0.54
C MET A 75 5.46 10.39 1.08
N LEU A 76 4.77 11.14 0.21
CA LEU A 76 3.90 12.25 0.61
C LEU A 76 2.76 11.74 1.52
N GLY A 77 2.10 10.65 1.15
CA GLY A 77 1.07 10.02 1.98
C GLY A 77 1.61 9.55 3.34
N ALA A 78 2.80 8.96 3.34
CA ALA A 78 3.48 8.55 4.56
C ALA A 78 3.84 9.73 5.48
N MET A 79 4.30 10.85 4.91
CA MET A 79 4.61 12.07 5.65
C MET A 79 3.35 12.65 6.30
N ILE A 80 2.21 12.63 5.61
CA ILE A 80 0.93 13.06 6.17
C ILE A 80 0.57 12.22 7.39
N ASN A 81 0.62 10.88 7.28
CA ASN A 81 0.31 9.97 8.38
C ASN A 81 1.28 10.12 9.56
N TYR A 82 2.59 10.24 9.27
CA TYR A 82 3.61 10.48 10.29
C TYR A 82 3.36 11.82 11.01
N GLY A 83 3.18 12.90 10.26
CA GLY A 83 2.94 14.25 10.83
C GLY A 83 1.66 14.30 11.67
N LEU A 84 0.57 13.71 11.18
CA LEU A 84 -0.68 13.60 11.93
C LEU A 84 -0.49 12.81 13.23
N SER A 85 0.28 11.72 13.19
CA SER A 85 0.55 10.88 14.37
C SER A 85 1.38 11.62 15.42
N VAL A 86 2.35 12.41 15.00
CA VAL A 86 3.13 13.31 15.89
C VAL A 86 2.26 14.39 16.48
N TRP A 87 1.39 15.00 15.65
CA TRP A 87 0.55 16.14 16.06
C TRP A 87 -0.64 15.75 16.94
N LEU A 88 -1.38 14.70 16.55
CA LEU A 88 -2.53 14.18 17.29
C LEU A 88 -2.10 13.56 18.63
N GLY A 89 -0.90 12.99 18.67
CA GLY A 89 -0.32 12.39 19.84
C GLY A 89 -1.01 11.08 20.28
N ARG A 90 -0.44 10.45 21.29
CA ARG A 90 -0.90 9.15 21.81
C ARG A 90 -2.36 9.16 22.24
N ILE A 91 -2.81 10.21 22.93
CA ILE A 91 -4.16 10.25 23.53
C ILE A 91 -5.26 10.07 22.49
N ILE A 92 -5.15 10.78 21.36
CA ILE A 92 -6.18 10.74 20.29
C ILE A 92 -6.12 9.41 19.53
N ILE A 93 -4.91 8.93 19.24
CA ILE A 93 -4.72 7.66 18.51
C ILE A 93 -5.21 6.47 19.34
N TYR A 94 -4.93 6.46 20.65
CA TYR A 94 -5.43 5.41 21.54
C TYR A 94 -6.96 5.46 21.68
N LYS A 95 -7.56 6.66 21.86
CA LYS A 95 -9.02 6.81 21.86
C LYS A 95 -9.65 6.37 20.54
N PHE A 96 -9.01 6.66 19.41
CA PHE A 96 -9.49 6.19 18.10
C PHE A 96 -9.38 4.66 18.00
N ALA A 97 -8.26 4.07 18.42
CA ALA A 97 -8.05 2.62 18.37
C ALA A 97 -9.12 1.85 19.19
N ASP A 98 -9.58 2.43 20.29
CA ASP A 98 -10.63 1.85 21.15
C ASP A 98 -12.06 2.23 20.71
N SER A 99 -12.21 3.05 19.68
CA SER A 99 -13.50 3.42 19.10
C SER A 99 -14.09 2.29 18.25
N ARG A 100 -15.41 2.35 17.97
CA ARG A 100 -16.08 1.40 17.07
C ARG A 100 -15.42 1.36 15.67
N LEU A 101 -14.99 2.51 15.17
CA LEU A 101 -14.28 2.61 13.89
C LEU A 101 -12.87 2.00 13.96
N GLY A 102 -12.15 2.21 15.05
CA GLY A 102 -10.85 1.59 15.29
C GLY A 102 -10.94 0.06 15.33
N HIS A 103 -11.95 -0.49 16.00
CA HIS A 103 -12.19 -1.94 16.02
C HIS A 103 -12.56 -2.51 14.66
N LEU A 104 -13.32 -1.77 13.82
CA LEU A 104 -13.58 -2.15 12.42
C LEU A 104 -12.29 -2.20 11.60
N CYS A 105 -11.32 -1.31 11.88
CA CYS A 105 -9.98 -1.33 11.29
C CYS A 105 -9.03 -2.33 11.96
N LEU A 106 -9.54 -3.23 12.83
CA LEU A 106 -8.76 -4.23 13.59
C LEU A 106 -7.71 -3.60 14.52
N LEU A 107 -7.86 -2.32 14.87
CA LEU A 107 -7.04 -1.61 15.84
C LEU A 107 -7.57 -1.81 17.26
N SER A 108 -6.70 -1.74 18.24
CA SER A 108 -7.00 -1.63 19.66
C SER A 108 -5.82 -0.95 20.36
N SER A 109 -6.05 -0.30 21.50
CA SER A 109 -4.98 0.33 22.29
C SER A 109 -3.84 -0.64 22.60
N GLU A 110 -4.15 -1.91 22.92
CA GLU A 110 -3.13 -2.93 23.19
C GLU A 110 -2.25 -3.21 21.95
N LYS A 111 -2.85 -3.29 20.75
CA LYS A 111 -2.12 -3.51 19.50
C LYS A 111 -1.26 -2.32 19.14
N VAL A 112 -1.77 -1.10 19.33
CA VAL A 112 -1.02 0.15 19.10
C VAL A 112 0.18 0.21 20.03
N GLN A 113 -0.01 -0.11 21.34
CA GLN A 113 1.07 -0.13 22.32
C GLN A 113 2.15 -1.17 22.00
N LYS A 114 1.75 -2.39 21.59
CA LYS A 114 2.70 -3.42 21.15
C LYS A 114 3.48 -3.02 19.91
N ALA A 115 2.79 -2.40 18.94
CA ALA A 115 3.42 -1.87 17.73
C ALA A 115 4.40 -0.75 18.07
N GLU A 116 4.03 0.16 18.97
CA GLU A 116 4.88 1.26 19.42
C GLU A 116 6.13 0.75 20.15
N ALA A 117 5.99 -0.20 21.08
CA ALA A 117 7.10 -0.82 21.79
C ALA A 117 8.06 -1.52 20.81
N TYR A 118 7.52 -2.35 19.91
CA TYR A 118 8.32 -3.00 18.87
C TYR A 118 9.03 -1.99 17.96
N PHE A 119 8.36 -0.88 17.66
CA PHE A 119 8.90 0.17 16.82
C PHE A 119 10.05 0.94 17.49
N ASN A 120 9.99 1.15 18.79
CA ASN A 120 11.08 1.79 19.56
C ASN A 120 12.39 0.99 19.47
N ASP A 121 12.30 -0.35 19.45
CA ASP A 121 13.47 -1.22 19.38
C ASP A 121 13.94 -1.45 17.93
N HIS A 122 13.02 -1.52 16.96
CA HIS A 122 13.30 -1.97 15.61
C HIS A 122 12.81 -1.01 14.51
N GLY A 123 12.60 0.26 14.81
CA GLY A 123 11.89 1.22 13.94
C GLY A 123 12.36 1.27 12.49
N LYS A 124 13.65 1.19 12.25
CA LYS A 124 14.24 1.21 10.90
C LYS A 124 13.78 0.01 10.07
N ILE A 125 13.97 -1.18 10.63
CA ILE A 125 13.60 -2.45 9.98
C ILE A 125 12.08 -2.54 9.85
N SER A 126 11.34 -2.13 10.90
CA SER A 126 9.89 -2.14 10.92
C SER A 126 9.29 -1.25 9.83
N THR A 127 9.86 -0.04 9.62
CA THR A 127 9.43 0.85 8.55
C THR A 127 9.65 0.22 7.19
N PHE A 128 10.85 -0.31 6.95
CA PHE A 128 11.20 -0.93 5.67
C PHE A 128 10.34 -2.17 5.38
N VAL A 129 10.33 -3.14 6.29
CA VAL A 129 9.60 -4.41 6.11
C VAL A 129 8.09 -4.16 6.08
N GLY A 130 7.58 -3.29 6.95
CA GLY A 130 6.16 -2.94 6.97
C GLY A 130 5.67 -2.33 5.66
N ARG A 131 6.53 -1.63 4.93
CA ARG A 131 6.22 -1.11 3.58
C ARG A 131 6.08 -2.18 2.51
N LEU A 132 6.69 -3.34 2.69
CA LEU A 132 6.62 -4.47 1.76
C LEU A 132 5.41 -5.39 2.03
N ILE A 133 4.69 -5.18 3.13
CA ILE A 133 3.54 -6.02 3.51
C ILE A 133 2.25 -5.28 3.14
N PRO A 134 1.42 -5.83 2.22
CA PRO A 134 0.11 -5.27 1.89
C PRO A 134 -0.75 -5.06 3.15
N GLY A 135 -1.44 -3.92 3.24
CA GLY A 135 -2.28 -3.55 4.40
C GLY A 135 -1.51 -3.01 5.61
N ILE A 136 -0.27 -3.40 5.86
CA ILE A 136 0.59 -2.82 6.90
C ILE A 136 1.26 -1.54 6.40
N ARG A 137 1.65 -1.51 5.14
CA ARG A 137 2.41 -0.41 4.52
C ARG A 137 1.78 0.98 4.70
N GLN A 138 0.46 1.06 4.72
CA GLN A 138 -0.29 2.31 4.93
C GLN A 138 -0.23 2.75 6.39
N LEU A 139 -0.30 1.79 7.32
CA LEU A 139 -0.42 2.04 8.74
C LEU A 139 0.92 2.19 9.46
N ILE A 140 2.04 1.72 8.88
CA ILE A 140 3.35 1.70 9.53
C ILE A 140 3.87 3.11 9.88
N SER A 141 3.39 4.14 9.20
CA SER A 141 3.73 5.54 9.47
C SER A 141 3.16 6.05 10.81
N ILE A 142 2.07 5.44 11.30
CA ILE A 142 1.44 5.80 12.57
C ILE A 142 2.35 5.45 13.77
N PRO A 143 2.76 4.20 13.97
CA PRO A 143 3.69 3.89 15.06
C PRO A 143 5.04 4.59 14.92
N ALA A 144 5.51 4.87 13.69
CA ALA A 144 6.72 5.65 13.46
C ALA A 144 6.60 7.08 14.02
N GLY A 145 5.45 7.74 13.78
CA GLY A 145 5.16 9.07 14.30
C GLY A 145 4.98 9.08 15.82
N LEU A 146 4.26 8.08 16.39
CA LEU A 146 4.07 7.95 17.84
C LEU A 146 5.39 7.73 18.59
N ALA A 147 6.26 6.90 18.05
CA ALA A 147 7.59 6.63 18.58
C ALA A 147 8.58 7.81 18.34
N LYS A 148 8.14 8.88 17.64
CA LYS A 148 8.97 10.03 17.25
C LYS A 148 10.28 9.59 16.58
N MET A 149 10.20 8.58 15.69
CA MET A 149 11.35 8.12 14.92
C MET A 149 11.97 9.30 14.19
N ASN A 150 13.32 9.30 14.07
CA ASN A 150 14.01 10.34 13.30
C ASN A 150 13.42 10.44 11.87
N PHE A 151 12.97 11.63 11.51
CA PHE A 151 12.23 11.86 10.27
C PHE A 151 13.03 11.52 9.01
N GLY A 152 14.34 11.82 8.99
CA GLY A 152 15.21 11.47 7.86
C GLY A 152 15.36 9.95 7.69
N GLN A 153 15.49 9.22 8.80
CA GLN A 153 15.54 7.75 8.76
C GLN A 153 14.17 7.19 8.32
N PHE A 154 13.06 7.74 8.84
CA PHE A 154 11.72 7.35 8.41
C PHE A 154 11.55 7.53 6.89
N LEU A 155 11.95 8.68 6.33
CA LEU A 155 11.88 8.94 4.90
C LEU A 155 12.74 7.97 4.09
N LEU A 156 13.97 7.71 4.51
CA LEU A 156 14.87 6.81 3.81
C LEU A 156 14.29 5.39 3.73
N TYR A 157 13.85 4.82 4.85
CA TYR A 157 13.30 3.45 4.86
C TYR A 157 11.93 3.37 4.20
N THR A 158 11.14 4.44 4.26
CA THR A 158 9.89 4.58 3.48
C THR A 158 10.17 4.60 1.98
N PHE A 159 11.14 5.40 1.54
CA PHE A 159 11.56 5.44 0.13
C PHE A 159 12.00 4.07 -0.36
N LEU A 160 12.93 3.41 0.34
CA LEU A 160 13.43 2.09 -0.05
C LEU A 160 12.31 1.05 -0.16
N GLY A 161 11.42 0.98 0.84
CA GLY A 161 10.32 0.02 0.84
C GLY A 161 9.29 0.32 -0.26
N ALA A 162 8.89 1.59 -0.42
CA ALA A 162 7.94 1.99 -1.45
C ALA A 162 8.52 1.83 -2.86
N PHE A 163 9.80 2.15 -3.06
CA PHE A 163 10.48 1.98 -4.35
C PHE A 163 10.53 0.52 -4.78
N ILE A 164 10.92 -0.39 -3.87
CA ILE A 164 10.93 -1.83 -4.16
C ILE A 164 9.52 -2.32 -4.48
N TRP A 165 8.52 -1.94 -3.68
CA TRP A 165 7.14 -2.36 -3.93
C TRP A 165 6.62 -1.87 -5.28
N ASN A 166 6.79 -0.58 -5.58
CA ASN A 166 6.37 -0.01 -6.85
C ASN A 166 7.14 -0.60 -8.04
N SER A 167 8.43 -0.97 -7.86
CA SER A 167 9.21 -1.68 -8.88
C SER A 167 8.66 -3.08 -9.16
N ILE A 168 8.22 -3.81 -8.12
CA ILE A 168 7.55 -5.11 -8.28
C ILE A 168 6.24 -4.94 -9.08
N LEU A 169 5.41 -3.95 -8.71
CA LEU A 169 4.17 -3.67 -9.42
C LEU A 169 4.41 -3.22 -10.86
N ALA A 170 5.43 -2.40 -11.09
CA ALA A 170 5.83 -1.96 -12.42
C ALA A 170 6.31 -3.14 -13.28
N LEU A 171 7.08 -4.06 -12.71
CA LEU A 171 7.50 -5.28 -13.39
C LEU A 171 6.29 -6.15 -13.78
N LEU A 172 5.29 -6.27 -12.91
CA LEU A 172 4.03 -6.96 -13.23
C LEU A 172 3.33 -6.29 -14.42
N GLY A 173 3.22 -4.97 -14.43
CA GLY A 173 2.63 -4.21 -15.54
C GLY A 173 3.44 -4.35 -16.84
N TYR A 174 4.78 -4.38 -16.74
CA TYR A 174 5.69 -4.56 -17.87
C TYR A 174 5.53 -5.94 -18.51
N VAL A 175 5.52 -6.99 -17.70
CA VAL A 175 5.29 -8.38 -18.18
C VAL A 175 3.89 -8.53 -18.76
N ALA A 176 2.90 -7.89 -18.12
CA ALA A 176 1.52 -7.87 -18.59
C ALA A 176 1.37 -7.27 -19.98
N HIS A 177 2.11 -6.18 -20.28
CA HIS A 177 2.10 -5.56 -21.62
C HIS A 177 2.60 -6.53 -22.70
N GLY A 178 3.66 -7.31 -22.44
CA GLY A 178 4.18 -8.31 -23.36
C GLY A 178 3.27 -9.52 -23.57
N GLN A 179 2.23 -9.69 -22.76
CA GLN A 179 1.32 -10.85 -22.76
C GLN A 179 -0.16 -10.44 -22.65
N ALA A 180 -0.52 -9.29 -23.22
CA ALA A 180 -1.88 -8.75 -23.16
C ALA A 180 -2.97 -9.76 -23.53
N ASP A 181 -2.73 -10.57 -24.56
CA ASP A 181 -3.66 -11.63 -25.02
C ASP A 181 -3.82 -12.75 -23.99
N LEU A 182 -2.75 -13.12 -23.30
CA LEU A 182 -2.77 -14.12 -22.22
C LEU A 182 -3.51 -13.58 -20.98
N ILE A 183 -3.28 -12.33 -20.62
CA ILE A 183 -3.93 -11.70 -19.46
C ILE A 183 -5.43 -11.56 -19.69
N ASN A 184 -5.85 -11.11 -20.86
CA ASN A 184 -7.26 -11.04 -21.21
C ASN A 184 -7.94 -12.40 -21.19
N ARG A 185 -7.20 -13.45 -21.56
CA ARG A 185 -7.71 -14.85 -21.58
C ARG A 185 -7.76 -15.47 -20.18
N TYR A 186 -6.80 -15.15 -19.31
CA TYR A 186 -6.66 -15.75 -17.98
C TYR A 186 -7.03 -14.80 -16.82
N SER A 187 -7.39 -13.53 -17.09
CA SER A 187 -7.69 -12.55 -16.05
C SER A 187 -8.82 -13.00 -15.11
N HIS A 188 -9.81 -13.71 -15.65
CA HIS A 188 -10.91 -14.24 -14.84
C HIS A 188 -10.44 -15.41 -13.95
N GLU A 189 -9.66 -16.32 -14.48
CA GLU A 189 -9.13 -17.48 -13.75
C GLU A 189 -8.09 -17.02 -12.71
N LEU A 190 -7.24 -16.04 -13.04
CA LEU A 190 -6.26 -15.46 -12.13
C LEU A 190 -6.93 -14.74 -10.96
N SER A 191 -8.00 -14.00 -11.23
CA SER A 191 -8.78 -13.32 -10.19
C SER A 191 -9.42 -14.32 -9.23
N ILE A 192 -9.98 -15.41 -9.76
CA ILE A 192 -10.55 -16.50 -8.95
C ILE A 192 -9.45 -17.20 -8.14
N ALA A 193 -8.28 -17.46 -8.72
CA ALA A 193 -7.16 -18.07 -8.02
C ALA A 193 -6.62 -17.20 -6.88
N ILE A 194 -6.50 -15.88 -7.10
CA ILE A 194 -6.10 -14.90 -6.07
C ILE A 194 -7.14 -14.84 -4.96
N LEU A 195 -8.43 -14.79 -5.30
CA LEU A 195 -9.51 -14.78 -4.31
C LEU A 195 -9.57 -16.09 -3.51
N ALA A 196 -9.36 -17.23 -4.16
CA ALA A 196 -9.28 -18.52 -3.50
C ALA A 196 -8.08 -18.60 -2.55
N LEU A 197 -6.90 -18.12 -2.96
CA LEU A 197 -5.71 -18.05 -2.13
C LEU A 197 -5.94 -17.14 -0.90
N LEU A 198 -6.54 -15.98 -1.09
CA LEU A 198 -6.92 -15.08 0.00
C LEU A 198 -7.93 -15.74 0.95
N ALA A 199 -8.93 -16.42 0.43
CA ALA A 199 -9.90 -17.16 1.24
C ALA A 199 -9.22 -18.27 2.06
N ILE A 200 -8.31 -19.05 1.48
CA ILE A 200 -7.53 -20.08 2.17
C ILE A 200 -6.71 -19.48 3.30
N VAL A 201 -6.02 -18.35 3.06
CA VAL A 201 -5.23 -17.65 4.08
C VAL A 201 -6.11 -17.15 5.21
N ILE A 202 -7.28 -16.56 4.90
CA ILE A 202 -8.25 -16.10 5.91
C ILE A 202 -8.77 -17.28 6.73
N VAL A 203 -9.19 -18.37 6.09
CA VAL A 203 -9.69 -19.58 6.77
C VAL A 203 -8.60 -20.17 7.66
N TRP A 204 -7.35 -20.27 7.18
CA TRP A 204 -6.23 -20.73 7.99
C TRP A 204 -5.98 -19.87 9.23
N PHE A 205 -6.03 -18.54 9.09
CA PHE A 205 -5.90 -17.61 10.22
C PHE A 205 -7.03 -17.74 11.23
N VAL A 206 -8.28 -17.86 10.76
CA VAL A 206 -9.47 -18.05 11.59
C VAL A 206 -9.41 -19.39 12.31
N ALA A 207 -9.10 -20.47 11.61
CA ALA A 207 -8.96 -21.82 12.18
C ALA A 207 -7.87 -21.84 13.26
N LYS A 208 -6.70 -21.25 13.00
CA LYS A 208 -5.60 -21.12 13.98
C LYS A 208 -6.02 -20.34 15.24
N LYS A 209 -6.84 -19.30 15.06
CA LYS A 209 -7.37 -18.49 16.18
C LYS A 209 -8.40 -19.29 17.00
N ILE A 210 -9.29 -20.04 16.36
CA ILE A 210 -10.29 -20.89 17.01
C ILE A 210 -9.59 -22.03 17.78
N ILE A 211 -8.64 -22.73 17.17
CA ILE A 211 -7.88 -23.82 17.81
C ILE A 211 -7.14 -23.29 19.05
N LYS A 212 -6.52 -22.10 18.95
CA LYS A 212 -5.82 -21.47 20.08
C LYS A 212 -6.77 -21.03 21.19
N SER A 213 -8.01 -20.65 20.85
CA SER A 213 -9.07 -20.30 21.82
C SER A 213 -9.60 -21.52 22.54
N LEU A 214 -9.81 -22.64 21.84
CA LEU A 214 -10.28 -23.90 22.43
C LEU A 214 -9.20 -24.52 23.34
N ARG A 215 -7.91 -24.40 22.99
CA ARG A 215 -6.79 -24.91 23.79
C ARG A 215 -6.54 -24.10 25.09
N LYS A 216 -7.09 -22.91 25.20
CA LYS A 216 -7.04 -22.07 26.42
C LYS A 216 -8.22 -22.33 27.38
N ARG A 217 -9.20 -23.11 26.95
CA ARG A 217 -10.45 -23.36 27.71
C ARG A 217 -10.47 -24.76 28.35
N ASN A 218 -9.52 -25.61 27.98
CA ASN A 218 -9.16 -26.87 28.65
C ASN A 218 -7.83 -26.70 29.42
#